data_a93f40c2eca712635bd7f2b712e12ec3
#
_entry.id   a93f40c2eca712635bd7f2b712e12ec3
#
_cell.length_a   1.000
_cell.length_b   1.000
_cell.length_c   1.000
_cell.angle_alpha   90.00
_cell.angle_beta   90.00
_cell.angle_gamma   90.00
#
_symmetry.space_group_name_H-M   'P 1'
#
loop_
_entity.id
_entity.type
_entity.pdbx_description
1 polymer ?
#
loop_
_entity_poly.entity_id
_entity_poly.type
_entity_poly.pdbx_seq_one_letter_code
_entity_poly.pdbx_strand_id
1 'polypeptide(L)' 'MVAGNILVADDDTAIRTVLSQALSRAGYEVRTTGNAATLWRWVQSGEGDLVITDVVMPDENAFE' A
#
# COMPACT_ATOMS: atom_id res chain seq x y z
N MET A 1 4.97 9.73 17.55
CA MET A 1 4.10 8.55 17.63
C MET A 1 3.32 8.42 16.34
N VAL A 2 3.27 7.25 15.74
CA VAL A 2 2.51 7.05 14.51
C VAL A 2 1.09 6.64 14.82
N ALA A 3 0.15 7.11 13.99
CA ALA A 3 -1.27 6.79 14.17
C ALA A 3 -1.60 5.39 13.67
N GLY A 4 -0.74 4.80 12.88
CA GLY A 4 -0.93 3.47 12.35
C GLY A 4 -0.08 3.24 11.12
N ASN A 5 -0.12 2.03 10.59
CA ASN A 5 0.63 1.63 9.42
C ASN A 5 -0.32 1.41 8.26
N ILE A 6 -0.05 2.06 7.13
CA ILE A 6 -0.88 1.96 5.94
C ILE A 6 -0.06 1.33 4.81
N LEU A 7 -0.62 0.32 4.18
CA LEU A 7 -0.03 -0.32 3.01
C LEU A 7 -0.73 0.18 1.77
N VAL A 8 0.04 0.65 0.80
CA VAL A 8 -0.51 1.18 -0.45
C VAL A 8 0.07 0.40 -1.62
N ALA A 9 -0.80 -0.07 -2.49
CA ALA A 9 -0.39 -0.77 -3.71
C ALA A 9 -1.06 -0.12 -4.91
N ASP A 10 -0.25 0.35 -5.84
CA ASP A 10 -0.72 0.97 -7.07
C ASP A 10 0.43 0.93 -8.06
N ASP A 11 0.15 0.63 -9.31
CA ASP A 11 1.19 0.58 -10.33
C ASP A 11 1.62 1.99 -10.81
N ASP A 12 0.88 3.02 -10.42
CA ASP A 12 1.20 4.40 -10.78
C ASP A 12 2.10 5.02 -9.72
N THR A 13 3.34 5.32 -10.10
CA THR A 13 4.32 5.90 -9.18
C THR A 13 3.85 7.25 -8.62
N ALA A 14 3.22 8.06 -9.46
CA ALA A 14 2.76 9.38 -9.02
C ALA A 14 1.70 9.26 -7.94
N ILE A 15 0.78 8.32 -8.10
CA ILE A 15 -0.27 8.10 -7.12
C ILE A 15 0.32 7.60 -5.81
N ARG A 16 1.27 6.66 -5.87
CA ARG A 16 1.95 6.18 -4.66
C ARG A 16 2.63 7.32 -3.92
N THR A 17 3.30 8.21 -4.66
CA THR A 17 4.00 9.34 -4.07
C THR A 17 3.03 10.30 -3.37
N VAL A 18 1.94 10.64 -4.06
CA VAL A 18 0.95 11.57 -3.50
C VAL A 18 0.31 11.00 -2.24
N LEU A 19 -0.09 9.73 -2.29
CA LEU A 19 -0.72 9.09 -1.13
C LEU A 19 0.26 8.98 0.03
N SER A 20 1.50 8.60 -0.26
CA SER A 20 2.51 8.48 0.78
C SER A 20 2.74 9.80 1.49
N GLN A 21 2.85 10.89 0.73
CA GLN A 21 3.08 12.20 1.32
C GLN A 21 1.88 12.66 2.15
N ALA A 22 0.68 12.51 1.61
CA ALA A 22 -0.53 12.95 2.29
C ALA A 22 -0.75 12.19 3.59
N LEU A 23 -0.59 10.87 3.55
CA LEU A 23 -0.82 10.04 4.73
C LEU A 23 0.28 10.21 5.77
N SER A 24 1.52 10.41 5.33
CA SER A 24 2.61 10.69 6.27
C SER A 24 2.40 11.98 7.02
N ARG A 25 1.86 12.99 6.33
CA ARG A 25 1.55 14.27 6.99
C ARG A 25 0.45 14.11 8.03
N ALA A 26 -0.43 13.15 7.85
CA ALA A 26 -1.49 12.88 8.81
C ALA A 26 -1.01 12.06 10.01
N GLY A 27 0.26 11.68 10.03
CA GLY A 27 0.83 10.96 11.16
C GLY A 27 0.90 9.46 11.00
N TYR A 28 0.62 8.95 9.78
CA TYR A 28 0.69 7.51 9.52
C TYR A 28 2.05 7.12 8.99
N GLU A 29 2.42 5.88 9.24
CA GLU A 29 3.55 5.28 8.60
C GLU A 29 3.06 4.57 7.34
N VAL A 30 3.68 4.86 6.19
CA VAL A 30 3.17 4.41 4.90
C VAL A 30 4.22 3.55 4.20
N ARG A 31 3.77 2.41 3.70
CA ARG A 31 4.60 1.52 2.89
C ARG A 31 3.91 1.34 1.56
N THR A 32 4.65 1.54 0.47
CA THR A 32 4.07 1.49 -0.87
C THR A 32 4.73 0.43 -1.72
N THR A 33 3.96 -0.10 -2.66
CA THR A 33 4.47 -1.03 -3.67
C THR A 33 3.69 -0.88 -4.96
N GLY A 34 4.31 -1.20 -6.08
CA GLY A 34 3.62 -1.29 -7.35
C GLY A 34 3.23 -2.72 -7.72
N ASN A 35 3.34 -3.64 -6.76
CA ASN A 35 3.19 -5.07 -7.02
C ASN A 35 2.19 -5.68 -6.04
N ALA A 36 1.13 -6.29 -6.58
CA ALA A 36 0.09 -6.89 -5.76
C ALA A 36 0.61 -8.07 -4.94
N ALA A 37 1.54 -8.84 -5.47
CA ALA A 37 2.09 -9.97 -4.75
C ALA A 37 2.87 -9.52 -3.51
N THR A 38 3.59 -8.41 -3.61
CA THR A 38 4.30 -7.84 -2.47
C THR A 38 3.32 -7.36 -1.41
N LEU A 39 2.26 -6.68 -1.83
CA LEU A 39 1.21 -6.25 -0.90
C LEU A 39 0.61 -7.44 -0.17
N TRP A 40 0.30 -8.49 -0.91
CA TRP A 40 -0.30 -9.69 -0.34
C TRP A 40 0.62 -10.32 0.70
N ARG A 41 1.92 -10.34 0.42
CA ARG A 41 2.90 -10.87 1.35
C ARG A 41 2.91 -10.06 2.65
N TRP A 42 2.85 -8.74 2.54
CA TRP A 42 2.80 -7.88 3.72
C TRP A 42 1.55 -8.14 4.56
N VAL A 43 0.41 -8.29 3.89
CA VAL A 43 -0.85 -8.56 4.57
C VAL A 43 -0.80 -9.90 5.30
N GLN A 44 -0.24 -10.91 4.66
CA GLN A 44 -0.12 -12.23 5.28
C GLN A 44 0.82 -12.22 6.48
N SER A 45 1.79 -11.34 6.48
CA SER A 45 2.72 -11.19 7.61
C SER A 45 2.13 -10.40 8.76
N GLY A 46 0.92 -9.93 8.63
CA GLY A 46 0.27 -9.14 9.67
C GLY A 46 0.70 -7.69 9.70
N GLU A 47 1.36 -7.21 8.66
CA GLU A 47 1.79 -5.81 8.58
C GLU A 47 0.65 -4.93 8.12
N GLY A 48 0.61 -3.71 8.64
CA GLY A 48 -0.36 -2.72 8.22
C GLY A 48 -1.69 -2.82 8.93
N ASP A 49 -2.24 -1.67 9.24
CA ASP A 49 -3.56 -1.55 9.86
C ASP A 49 -4.64 -1.27 8.83
N LEU A 50 -4.24 -0.72 7.68
CA LEU A 50 -5.14 -0.37 6.60
C LEU A 50 -4.44 -0.65 5.27
N VAL A 51 -5.20 -1.14 4.30
CA VAL A 51 -4.68 -1.44 2.96
C VAL A 51 -5.44 -0.62 1.94
N ILE A 52 -4.70 0.10 1.10
CA ILE A 52 -5.25 0.82 -0.05
C ILE A 52 -4.65 0.19 -1.30
N THR A 53 -5.50 -0.35 -2.17
CA THR A 53 -5.01 -1.03 -3.35
C THR A 53 -5.83 -0.68 -4.58
N ASP A 54 -5.14 -0.62 -5.72
CA ASP A 54 -5.76 -0.50 -7.03
C ASP A 54 -5.96 -1.92 -7.56
N VAL A 55 -7.20 -2.25 -7.88
CA VAL A 55 -7.54 -3.59 -8.36
C VAL A 55 -7.14 -3.84 -9.81
N VAL A 56 -6.70 -2.80 -10.52
CA VAL A 56 -6.31 -2.90 -11.93
C VAL A 56 -4.79 -2.93 -12.06
N MET A 57 -4.12 -3.66 -11.20
CA MET A 57 -2.67 -3.80 -11.28
C MET A 57 -2.27 -4.90 -12.26
N PRO A 58 -1.08 -4.77 -12.88
CA PRO A 58 -0.63 -5.78 -13.85
C PRO A 58 -0.52 -7.19 -13.27
N ASP A 59 -0.38 -7.30 -11.97
CA ASP A 59 -0.22 -8.57 -11.27
C ASP A 59 -1.52 -9.03 -10.64
N GLU A 60 -2.61 -8.91 -11.37
CA GLU A 60 -3.94 -9.20 -10.84
C GLU A 60 -4.15 -10.66 -10.46
N ASN A 61 -3.36 -11.56 -11.03
CA ASN A 61 -3.48 -12.98 -10.71
C ASN A 61 -3.18 -13.27 -9.25
N ALA A 62 -2.57 -12.34 -8.56
CA ALA A 62 -2.30 -12.50 -7.14
C ALA A 62 -3.57 -12.63 -6.30
N PHE A 63 -4.70 -12.25 -6.86
CA PHE A 63 -5.97 -12.27 -6.15
C PHE A 63 -6.82 -13.52 -6.44
N GLU A 64 -6.32 -14.42 -7.25
CA GLU A 64 -7.07 -15.63 -7.60
C GLU A 64 -6.84 -16.80 -6.64
#